data_0182d011ce309490f0c7579edda16b42
#
_entry.id   0182d011ce309490f0c7579edda16b42
#
_cell.length_a   1.000
_cell.length_b   1.000
_cell.length_c   1.000
_cell.angle_alpha   90.00
_cell.angle_beta   90.00
_cell.angle_gamma   90.00
#
_symmetry.space_group_name_H-M   'P 1'
#
loop_
_entity.id
_entity.type
_entity.pdbx_description
1 polymer ?
#
loop_
_entity_poly.entity_id
_entity_poly.type
_entity_poly.pdbx_seq_one_letter_code
_entity_poly.pdbx_strand_id
1 'polypeptide(L)' 'MSSTFTRRQLLALPSVVDLPTAASVLGLGRSAAYELVRLGQWPTPVLRLGRVIRVPTAPLLALLGVGTSVDEATVVL' A
#
# COMPACT_ATOMS: atom_id res chain seq x y z
N MET A 1 6.04 -6.62 14.27
CA MET A 1 7.18 -6.05 13.54
C MET A 1 6.73 -4.97 12.59
N SER A 2 7.28 -3.81 12.72
CA SER A 2 6.92 -2.71 11.85
C SER A 2 7.64 -2.81 10.52
N SER A 3 7.13 -2.10 9.54
CA SER A 3 7.75 -2.01 8.23
C SER A 3 9.10 -1.31 8.35
N THR A 4 10.05 -1.78 7.56
CA THR A 4 11.36 -1.15 7.47
C THR A 4 11.54 -0.39 6.16
N PHE A 5 10.47 -0.18 5.40
CA PHE A 5 10.55 0.56 4.15
C PHE A 5 10.89 2.02 4.42
N THR A 6 11.86 2.53 3.69
CA THR A 6 12.16 3.95 3.69
C THR A 6 11.25 4.64 2.66
N ARG A 7 11.15 5.95 2.75
CA ARG A 7 10.40 6.71 1.76
C ARG A 7 10.92 6.44 0.34
N ARG A 8 12.25 6.40 0.19
CA ARG A 8 12.85 6.12 -1.12
C ARG A 8 12.42 4.76 -1.65
N GLN A 9 12.41 3.75 -0.78
CA GLN A 9 11.99 2.41 -1.17
C GLN A 9 10.52 2.38 -1.56
N LEU A 10 9.69 3.10 -0.82
CA LEU A 10 8.27 3.17 -1.14
C LEU A 10 8.03 3.82 -2.50
N LEU A 11 8.76 4.88 -2.79
CA LEU A 11 8.61 5.58 -4.07
C LEU A 11 9.15 4.76 -5.24
N ALA A 12 9.99 3.77 -4.96
CA ALA A 12 10.54 2.90 -5.98
C ALA A 12 9.69 1.66 -6.25
N LEU A 13 8.59 1.48 -5.52
CA LEU A 13 7.72 0.33 -5.74
C LEU A 13 7.06 0.41 -7.12
N PRO A 14 6.81 -0.75 -7.75
CA PRO A 14 6.06 -0.75 -9.02
C PRO A 14 4.64 -0.24 -8.78
N SER A 15 3.93 0.05 -9.86
CA SER A 15 2.59 0.62 -9.78
C SER A 15 1.58 -0.31 -9.12
N VAL A 16 1.86 -1.60 -9.10
CA VAL A 16 1.00 -2.61 -8.46
C VAL A 16 1.91 -3.56 -7.71
N VAL A 17 1.53 -3.93 -6.49
CA VAL A 17 2.28 -4.89 -5.69
C VAL A 17 1.35 -6.01 -5.25
N ASP A 18 1.93 -7.14 -4.85
CA ASP A 18 1.13 -8.23 -4.30
C ASP A 18 0.71 -7.90 -2.86
N LEU A 19 -0.23 -8.67 -2.34
CA LEU A 19 -0.76 -8.42 -1.00
C LEU A 19 0.31 -8.56 0.09
N PRO A 20 1.17 -9.58 0.07
CA PRO A 20 2.22 -9.66 1.10
C PRO A 20 3.13 -8.43 1.11
N THR A 21 3.47 -7.90 -0.05
CA THR A 21 4.30 -6.69 -0.11
C THR A 21 3.54 -5.49 0.46
N ALA A 22 2.28 -5.32 0.08
CA ALA A 22 1.46 -4.23 0.61
C ALA A 22 1.32 -4.35 2.12
N ALA A 23 1.12 -5.56 2.62
CA ALA A 23 1.02 -5.81 4.06
C ALA A 23 2.31 -5.39 4.76
N SER A 24 3.44 -5.75 4.18
CA SER A 24 4.75 -5.39 4.73
C SER A 24 4.92 -3.88 4.81
N VAL A 25 4.44 -3.16 3.80
CA VAL A 25 4.48 -1.69 3.79
C VAL A 25 3.70 -1.13 4.98
N LEU A 26 2.58 -1.75 5.33
CA LEU A 26 1.76 -1.31 6.46
C LEU A 26 2.20 -1.91 7.79
N GLY A 27 3.23 -2.73 7.80
CA GLY A 27 3.68 -3.37 9.01
C GLY A 27 2.81 -4.52 9.47
N LEU A 28 2.05 -5.14 8.56
CA LEU A 28 1.14 -6.23 8.89
C LEU A 28 1.72 -7.56 8.45
N GLY A 29 1.38 -8.62 9.18
CA GLY A 29 1.70 -9.96 8.75
C GLY A 29 0.79 -10.41 7.61
N ARG A 30 1.23 -11.47 6.92
CA ARG A 30 0.48 -12.00 5.78
C ARG A 30 -0.93 -12.43 6.18
N SER A 31 -1.04 -13.16 7.29
CA SER A 31 -2.33 -13.67 7.72
C SER A 31 -3.32 -12.56 8.01
N ALA A 32 -2.86 -11.52 8.70
CA ALA A 32 -3.72 -10.37 8.99
C ALA A 32 -4.17 -9.68 7.71
N ALA A 33 -3.28 -9.55 6.74
CA ALA A 33 -3.60 -8.90 5.47
C ALA A 33 -4.69 -9.66 4.72
N TYR A 34 -4.54 -10.98 4.58
CA TYR A 34 -5.54 -11.78 3.88
C TYR A 34 -6.87 -11.76 4.61
N GLU A 35 -6.85 -11.72 5.93
CA GLU A 35 -8.08 -11.62 6.72
C GLU A 35 -8.80 -10.30 6.46
N LEU A 36 -8.05 -9.21 6.44
CA LEU A 36 -8.63 -7.90 6.14
C LEU A 36 -9.26 -7.85 4.76
N VAL A 37 -8.60 -8.44 3.78
CA VAL A 37 -9.16 -8.49 2.44
C VAL A 37 -10.41 -9.34 2.41
N ARG A 38 -10.38 -10.49 3.07
CA ARG A 38 -11.52 -11.39 3.12
C ARG A 38 -12.74 -10.71 3.73
N LEU A 39 -12.51 -9.89 4.76
CA LEU A 39 -13.60 -9.20 5.45
C LEU A 39 -14.00 -7.88 4.78
N GLY A 40 -13.34 -7.51 3.70
CA GLY A 40 -13.62 -6.25 3.03
C GLY A 40 -13.14 -5.04 3.81
N GLN A 41 -12.15 -5.22 4.68
CA GLN A 41 -11.66 -4.16 5.56
C GLN A 41 -10.26 -3.67 5.22
N TRP A 42 -9.71 -4.11 4.09
CA TRP A 42 -8.43 -3.60 3.64
C TRP A 42 -8.58 -2.11 3.28
N PRO A 43 -7.67 -1.24 3.75
CA PRO A 43 -7.90 0.21 3.70
C PRO A 43 -7.75 0.86 2.34
N THR A 44 -7.24 0.14 1.34
CA THR A 44 -7.10 0.69 0.00
C THR A 44 -7.77 -0.22 -1.01
N PRO A 45 -7.96 0.24 -2.25
CA PRO A 45 -8.52 -0.64 -3.28
C PRO A 45 -7.65 -1.88 -3.52
N VAL A 46 -8.30 -2.97 -3.85
CA VAL A 46 -7.66 -4.25 -4.13
C VAL A 46 -8.18 -4.75 -5.46
N LEU A 47 -7.27 -5.22 -6.31
CA LEU A 47 -7.63 -5.81 -7.59
C LEU A 47 -7.64 -7.33 -7.46
N ARG A 48 -8.74 -7.94 -7.84
CA ARG A 48 -8.86 -9.39 -7.85
C ARG A 48 -8.83 -9.85 -9.30
N LEU A 49 -7.74 -10.52 -9.66
CA LEU A 49 -7.51 -10.97 -11.03
C LEU A 49 -7.49 -12.50 -11.01
N GLY A 50 -8.68 -13.10 -11.03
CA GLY A 50 -8.81 -14.52 -10.83
C GLY A 50 -8.41 -14.88 -9.40
N ARG A 51 -7.38 -15.68 -9.25
CA ARG A 51 -6.87 -16.05 -7.92
C ARG A 51 -5.84 -15.09 -7.39
N VAL A 52 -5.44 -14.15 -8.21
CA VAL A 52 -4.35 -13.23 -7.88
C VAL A 52 -4.92 -11.97 -7.28
N ILE A 53 -4.33 -11.52 -6.18
CA ILE A 53 -4.70 -10.26 -5.54
C ILE A 53 -3.55 -9.29 -5.75
N ARG A 54 -3.88 -8.11 -6.25
CA ARG A 54 -2.91 -7.04 -6.45
C ARG A 54 -3.39 -5.78 -5.77
N VAL A 55 -2.46 -4.99 -5.27
CA VAL A 55 -2.78 -3.74 -4.58
C VAL A 55 -2.13 -2.60 -5.35
N PRO A 56 -2.95 -1.68 -5.88
CA PRO A 56 -2.37 -0.49 -6.53
C PRO A 56 -1.52 0.29 -5.53
N THR A 57 -0.34 0.68 -5.97
CA THR A 57 0.62 1.34 -5.09
C THR A 57 0.23 2.78 -4.76
N ALA A 58 -0.30 3.51 -5.72
CA ALA A 58 -0.61 4.92 -5.52
C ALA A 58 -1.55 5.18 -4.34
N PRO A 59 -2.71 4.48 -4.22
CA PRO A 59 -3.56 4.68 -3.04
C PRO A 59 -2.86 4.30 -1.74
N LEU A 60 -2.00 3.27 -1.78
CA LEU A 60 -1.27 2.83 -0.60
C LEU A 60 -0.32 3.93 -0.12
N LEU A 61 0.41 4.55 -1.04
CA LEU A 61 1.31 5.64 -0.71
C LEU A 61 0.55 6.86 -0.22
N ALA A 62 -0.60 7.14 -0.83
CA ALA A 62 -1.44 8.25 -0.40
C ALA A 62 -1.92 8.06 1.04
N LEU A 63 -2.30 6.82 1.39
CA LEU A 63 -2.71 6.49 2.74
C LEU A 63 -1.61 6.81 3.74
N LEU A 64 -0.37 6.58 3.35
CA LEU A 64 0.79 6.81 4.21
C LEU A 64 1.31 8.24 4.13
N GLY A 65 0.74 9.06 3.26
CA GLY A 65 1.21 10.43 3.08
C GLY A 65 2.54 10.53 2.35
N VAL A 66 2.91 9.51 1.59
CA VAL A 66 4.17 9.47 0.87
C VAL A 66 3.96 9.94 -0.57
N GLY A 67 4.85 10.80 -1.04
CA GLY A 67 4.83 11.22 -2.44
C GLY A 67 3.83 12.32 -2.75
N THR A 68 3.17 12.81 -1.77
CA THR A 68 2.26 13.91 -1.99
C THR A 68 2.97 15.22 -1.86
N SER A 69 3.35 15.47 -1.74
CA SER A 69 3.75 16.39 -1.73
C SER A 69 3.63 17.29 -2.06
N VAL A 70 3.61 17.10 -1.71
CA VAL A 70 3.56 17.59 -2.00
C VAL A 70 3.26 18.18 -2.03
N ASP A 71 3.23 18.09 -1.71
CA ASP A 71 2.85 18.49 -1.91
C ASP A 71 2.71 19.18 -1.98
N GLU A 72 3.01 19.08 -1.92
CA GLU A 72 2.78 19.59 -2.24
C GLU A 72 2.30 20.07 -2.30
N ALA A 73 2.30 20.21 -2.04
CA ALA A 73 1.71 20.65 -2.32
C ALA A 73 1.28 21.15 -2.17
N THR A 74 1.41 21.25 -1.92
CA THR A 74 0.93 21.66 -2.05
C THR A 74 0.76 22.28 -1.96
N VAL A 75 0.97 22.47 -1.81
CA VAL A 75 0.80 23.02 -2.02
C VAL A 75 0.64 23.70 -2.12
N VAL A 76 0.67 23.88 -2.12
CA VAL A 76 0.46 24.49 -2.49
C VAL A 76 0.19 25.03 -2.60
N LEU A 77 0.12 25.27 -2.52
CA LEU A 77 -0.17 25.73 -2.85
C LEU A 77 -0.28 26.19 -2.89
#